data_b8b327dba40a8a7dac3f5fe049920d2f
#
_entry.id   b8b327dba40a8a7dac3f5fe049920d2f
#
_cell.length_a   1.000
_cell.length_b   1.000
_cell.length_c   1.000
_cell.angle_alpha   90.00
_cell.angle_beta   90.00
_cell.angle_gamma   90.00
#
_symmetry.space_group_name_H-M   'P 1'
#
loop_
_entity.id
_entity.type
_entity.pdbx_description
1 polymer ?
#
loop_
_entity_poly.entity_id
_entity_poly.type
_entity_poly.pdbx_seq_one_letter_code
_entity_poly.pdbx_strand_id
1 'polypeptide(L)'
;MKEKIYVEIAGIRLGIVTEEGEGYVKEIASSVENDITKMTKSQRNCSLVEASLFLSMNYYSRATEGEKRVKNLETQIALYQANVNRLKKENEELRIKLLNNGK
;
A
#
# COMPACT_ATOMS: atom_id res chain seq x y z
N MET A 1 8.16 21.20 1.27
CA MET A 1 9.57 21.60 1.40
C MET A 1 10.41 20.38 1.74
N LYS A 2 11.48 20.14 0.98
CA LYS A 2 12.35 18.98 1.24
C LYS A 2 13.27 19.25 2.42
N GLU A 3 13.25 18.34 3.37
CA GLU A 3 14.13 18.41 4.54
C GLU A 3 15.08 17.23 4.53
N LYS A 4 16.25 17.43 5.12
CA LYS A 4 17.20 16.36 5.32
C LYS A 4 17.01 15.80 6.73
N ILE A 5 16.65 14.53 6.80
CA ILE A 5 16.36 13.84 8.06
C ILE A 5 17.41 12.76 8.26
N TYR A 6 17.98 12.69 9.45
CA TYR A 6 18.97 11.68 9.81
C TYR A 6 18.31 10.58 10.62
N VAL A 7 18.56 9.35 10.21
CA VAL A 7 18.12 8.15 10.93
C VAL A 7 19.30 7.22 11.11
N GLU A 8 19.21 6.37 12.11
CA GLU A 8 20.21 5.34 12.35
C GLU A 8 19.55 3.97 12.25
N ILE A 9 20.09 3.11 11.41
CA ILE A 9 19.59 1.76 11.21
C ILE A 9 20.75 0.79 11.30
N ALA A 10 20.69 -0.13 12.26
CA ALA A 10 21.73 -1.14 12.48
C ALA A 10 23.12 -0.51 12.66
N GLY A 11 23.20 0.61 13.37
CA GLY A 11 24.44 1.31 13.60
C GLY A 11 24.92 2.21 12.46
N ILE A 12 24.18 2.28 11.37
CA ILE A 12 24.53 3.08 10.19
C ILE A 12 23.68 4.34 10.17
N ARG A 13 24.33 5.49 10.12
CA ARG A 13 23.65 6.79 10.04
C ARG A 13 23.36 7.13 8.58
N LEU A 14 22.10 7.40 8.28
CA LEU A 14 21.64 7.77 6.94
C LEU A 14 21.03 9.15 6.95
N GLY A 15 21.41 9.98 5.96
CA GLY A 15 20.75 11.25 5.71
C GLY A 15 19.76 11.08 4.55
N ILE A 16 18.50 11.34 4.83
CA ILE A 16 17.42 11.15 3.84
C ILE A 16 16.84 12.52 3.50
N VAL A 17 16.80 12.84 2.22
CA VAL A 17 16.16 14.06 1.73
C VAL A 17 14.76 13.70 1.25
N THR A 18 13.74 14.26 1.89
CA THR A 18 12.37 13.88 1.63
C THR A 18 11.41 15.02 1.93
N GLU A 19 10.24 14.97 1.32
CA GLU A 19 9.11 15.85 1.63
C GLU A 19 8.22 15.22 2.71
N GLU A 20 8.45 13.96 3.03
CA GLU A 20 7.72 13.26 4.08
C GLU A 20 8.08 13.80 5.47
N GLY A 21 7.16 13.69 6.42
CA GLY A 21 7.39 14.14 7.77
C GLY A 21 8.45 13.33 8.50
N GLU A 22 9.16 13.98 9.44
CA GLU A 22 10.20 13.34 10.22
C GLU A 22 9.68 12.11 11.00
N GLY A 23 8.49 12.24 11.60
CA GLY A 23 7.88 11.13 12.33
C GLY A 23 7.65 9.90 11.46
N TYR A 24 7.17 10.11 10.24
CA TYR A 24 6.95 9.04 9.26
C TYR A 24 8.25 8.34 8.88
N VAL A 25 9.29 9.12 8.58
CA VAL A 25 10.60 8.58 8.21
C VAL A 25 11.21 7.79 9.36
N LYS A 26 11.12 8.29 10.59
CA LYS A 26 11.64 7.59 11.77
C LYS A 26 10.88 6.31 12.06
N GLU A 27 9.58 6.31 11.85
CA GLU A 27 8.77 5.09 12.00
C GLU A 27 9.18 4.01 11.01
N ILE A 28 9.41 4.38 9.75
CA ILE A 28 9.90 3.45 8.73
C ILE A 28 11.29 2.92 9.12
N ALA A 29 12.19 3.81 9.53
CA ALA A 29 13.54 3.42 9.94
C ALA A 29 13.50 2.42 11.09
N SER A 30 12.64 2.65 12.08
CA SER A 30 12.46 1.76 13.21
C SER A 30 11.94 0.39 12.78
N SER A 31 10.98 0.35 11.87
CA SER A 31 10.44 -0.90 11.34
C SER A 31 11.49 -1.69 10.57
N VAL A 32 12.29 -1.01 9.74
CA VAL A 32 13.37 -1.66 9.00
C VAL A 32 14.42 -2.23 9.96
N GLU A 33 14.79 -1.46 10.99
CA GLU A 33 15.74 -1.92 11.99
C GLU A 33 15.24 -3.17 12.72
N ASN A 34 13.97 -3.19 13.09
CA ASN A 34 13.37 -4.36 13.73
C ASN A 34 13.41 -5.58 12.82
N ASP A 35 13.10 -5.42 11.54
CA ASP A 35 13.14 -6.51 10.57
C ASP A 35 14.55 -7.04 10.38
N ILE A 36 15.54 -6.15 10.29
CA ILE A 36 16.96 -6.53 10.19
C ILE A 36 17.39 -7.30 11.43
N THR A 37 17.04 -6.79 12.60
CA THR A 37 17.40 -7.44 13.87
C THR A 37 16.81 -8.83 13.96
N LYS A 38 15.54 -9.02 13.61
CA LYS A 38 14.89 -10.31 13.61
C LYS A 38 15.59 -11.29 12.66
N MET A 39 15.93 -10.84 11.48
CA MET A 39 16.56 -11.70 10.48
C MET A 39 17.97 -12.11 10.88
N THR A 40 18.78 -11.17 11.38
CA THR A 40 20.14 -11.47 11.79
C THR A 40 20.20 -12.35 13.04
N LYS A 41 19.19 -12.29 13.91
CA LYS A 41 19.11 -13.14 15.10
C LYS A 41 18.59 -14.55 14.79
N SER A 42 17.64 -14.65 13.87
CA SER A 42 16.99 -15.94 13.59
C SER A 42 17.80 -16.83 12.66
N GLN A 43 18.68 -16.26 11.83
CA GLN A 43 19.50 -17.02 10.91
C GLN A 43 20.97 -16.84 11.24
N ARG A 44 21.61 -17.94 11.56
CA ARG A 44 23.05 -17.96 11.83
C ARG A 44 23.79 -17.57 10.55
N ASN A 45 24.84 -16.78 10.70
CA ASN A 45 25.71 -16.33 9.60
C ASN A 45 25.02 -15.41 8.58
N CYS A 46 23.89 -14.84 8.95
CA CYS A 46 23.25 -13.82 8.11
C CYS A 46 23.90 -12.46 8.41
N SER A 47 24.62 -11.92 7.44
CA SER A 47 25.26 -10.61 7.58
C SER A 47 24.23 -9.50 7.42
N LEU A 48 24.61 -8.28 7.82
CA LEU A 48 23.77 -7.11 7.61
C LEU A 48 23.45 -6.90 6.13
N VAL A 49 24.44 -7.11 5.26
CA VAL A 49 24.25 -6.95 3.82
C VAL A 49 23.24 -7.99 3.29
N GLU A 50 23.41 -9.24 3.68
CA GLU A 50 22.50 -10.30 3.26
C GLU A 50 21.07 -10.04 3.77
N ALA A 51 20.92 -9.66 5.03
CA ALA A 51 19.62 -9.33 5.60
C ALA A 51 18.97 -8.17 4.83
N SER A 52 19.76 -7.13 4.52
CA SER A 52 19.26 -5.98 3.78
C SER A 52 18.79 -6.35 2.38
N LEU A 53 19.52 -7.23 1.69
CA LEU A 53 19.14 -7.69 0.35
C LEU A 53 17.86 -8.53 0.39
N PHE A 54 17.74 -9.47 1.33
CA PHE A 54 16.52 -10.27 1.49
C PHE A 54 15.32 -9.40 1.80
N LEU A 55 15.48 -8.43 2.70
CA LEU A 55 14.39 -7.53 3.07
C LEU A 55 14.00 -6.62 1.90
N SER A 56 14.98 -6.16 1.12
CA SER A 56 14.69 -5.36 -0.08
C SER A 56 13.84 -6.13 -1.07
N MET A 57 14.16 -7.39 -1.32
CA MET A 57 13.36 -8.25 -2.18
C MET A 57 11.95 -8.45 -1.64
N ASN A 58 11.83 -8.67 -0.34
CA ASN A 58 10.55 -8.86 0.32
C ASN A 58 9.68 -7.60 0.24
N TYR A 59 10.26 -6.43 0.51
CA TYR A 59 9.54 -5.16 0.40
C TYR A 59 9.09 -4.89 -1.03
N TYR A 60 9.94 -5.16 -2.01
CA TYR A 60 9.60 -5.01 -3.42
C TYR A 60 8.44 -5.92 -3.82
N SER A 61 8.49 -7.17 -3.37
CA SER A 61 7.42 -8.13 -3.63
C SER A 61 6.09 -7.66 -3.06
N ARG A 62 6.10 -7.16 -1.82
CA ARG A 62 4.89 -6.62 -1.18
C ARG A 62 4.35 -5.40 -1.92
N ALA A 63 5.23 -4.52 -2.36
CA ALA A 63 4.83 -3.34 -3.13
C ALA A 63 4.17 -3.73 -4.45
N THR A 64 4.75 -4.71 -5.15
CA THR A 64 4.20 -5.21 -6.40
C THR A 64 2.81 -5.84 -6.19
N GLU A 65 2.66 -6.66 -5.16
CA GLU A 65 1.36 -7.26 -4.82
C GLU A 65 0.33 -6.20 -4.44
N GLY A 66 0.76 -5.18 -3.70
CA GLY A 66 -0.10 -4.06 -3.35
C GLY A 66 -0.62 -3.33 -4.57
N GLU A 67 0.24 -3.08 -5.56
CA GLU A 67 -0.16 -2.46 -6.82
C GLU A 67 -1.20 -3.31 -7.57
N LYS A 68 -1.01 -4.62 -7.59
CA LYS A 68 -1.96 -5.54 -8.21
C LYS A 68 -3.33 -5.49 -7.51
N ARG A 69 -3.32 -5.44 -6.18
CA ARG A 69 -4.56 -5.33 -5.40
C ARG A 69 -5.29 -4.04 -5.69
N VAL A 70 -4.56 -2.92 -5.77
CA VAL A 70 -5.15 -1.62 -6.10
C VAL A 70 -5.82 -1.68 -7.47
N LYS A 71 -5.15 -2.24 -8.48
CA LYS A 71 -5.72 -2.39 -9.82
C LYS A 71 -6.97 -3.26 -9.81
N ASN A 72 -6.95 -4.37 -9.08
CA ASN A 72 -8.11 -5.24 -8.94
C ASN A 72 -9.28 -4.52 -8.29
N LEU A 73 -9.02 -3.77 -7.23
CA LEU A 73 -10.05 -3.00 -6.54
C LEU A 73 -10.63 -1.91 -7.43
N GLU A 74 -9.80 -1.23 -8.21
CA GLU A 74 -10.25 -0.23 -9.19
C GLU A 74 -11.19 -0.85 -10.23
N THR A 75 -10.83 -2.05 -10.72
CA THR A 75 -11.68 -2.78 -11.65
C THR A 75 -13.01 -3.15 -11.01
N GLN A 76 -13.00 -3.64 -9.77
CA GLN A 76 -14.23 -3.99 -9.05
C GLN A 76 -15.11 -2.76 -8.82
N ILE A 77 -14.51 -1.64 -8.45
CA ILE A 77 -15.25 -0.38 -8.27
C ILE A 77 -15.93 0.03 -9.56
N ALA A 78 -15.22 -0.04 -10.69
CA ALA A 78 -15.78 0.30 -12.00
C ALA A 78 -16.97 -0.61 -12.34
N LEU A 79 -16.86 -1.92 -12.07
CA LEU A 79 -17.95 -2.87 -12.29
C LEU A 79 -19.15 -2.57 -11.40
N TYR A 80 -18.94 -2.28 -10.13
CA TYR A 80 -20.02 -1.93 -9.21
C TYR A 80 -20.71 -0.64 -9.62
N GLN A 81 -19.95 0.38 -10.05
CA GLN A 81 -20.52 1.63 -10.55
C GLN A 81 -21.39 1.41 -11.78
N ALA A 82 -20.91 0.58 -12.73
CA ALA A 82 -21.69 0.23 -13.90
C ALA A 82 -22.98 -0.49 -13.53
N ASN A 83 -22.93 -1.42 -12.56
CA ASN A 83 -24.10 -2.13 -12.08
C ASN A 83 -25.08 -1.19 -11.37
N VAL A 84 -24.57 -0.28 -10.55
CA VAL A 84 -25.41 0.71 -9.86
C VAL A 84 -26.14 1.59 -10.87
N ASN A 85 -25.42 2.07 -11.89
CA ASN A 85 -26.01 2.91 -12.94
C ASN A 85 -27.08 2.15 -13.72
N ARG A 86 -26.81 0.89 -14.05
CA ARG A 86 -27.79 0.03 -14.74
C ARG A 86 -29.05 -0.17 -13.91
N LEU A 87 -28.88 -0.46 -12.63
CA LEU A 87 -30.01 -0.66 -11.70
C LEU A 87 -30.84 0.61 -11.52
N LYS A 88 -30.19 1.77 -11.45
CA LYS A 88 -30.88 3.05 -11.37
C LYS A 88 -31.75 3.28 -12.60
N LYS A 89 -31.21 2.96 -13.78
CA LYS A 89 -31.93 3.10 -15.04
C LYS A 89 -33.13 2.16 -15.10
N GLU A 90 -32.93 0.89 -14.70
CA GLU A 90 -34.01 -0.08 -14.64
C GLU A 90 -35.10 0.32 -13.67
N ASN A 91 -34.72 0.84 -12.50
CA ASN A 91 -35.68 1.32 -11.52
C ASN A 91 -36.50 2.48 -12.04
N GLU A 92 -35.89 3.39 -12.76
CA GLU A 92 -36.57 4.52 -13.37
C GLU A 92 -37.57 4.06 -14.44
N GLU A 93 -37.17 3.12 -15.28
CA GLU A 93 -38.04 2.52 -16.30
C GLU A 93 -39.23 1.80 -15.68
N LEU A 94 -39.01 1.03 -14.61
CA LEU A 94 -40.06 0.35 -13.88
C LEU A 94 -41.05 1.32 -13.22
N ARG A 95 -40.54 2.41 -12.67
CA ARG A 95 -41.34 3.46 -12.07
C ARG A 95 -42.29 4.07 -13.09
N ILE A 96 -41.78 4.38 -14.27
CA ILE A 96 -42.54 4.93 -15.38
C ILE A 96 -43.64 3.95 -15.82
N LYS A 97 -43.32 2.67 -15.94
CA LYS A 97 -44.30 1.63 -16.30
C LYS A 97 -45.39 1.51 -15.25
N LEU A 98 -45.07 1.55 -13.97
CA LEU A 98 -46.04 1.50 -12.88
C LEU A 98 -46.96 2.68 -12.93
N LEU A 99 -46.45 3.90 -13.20
CA LEU A 99 -47.26 5.09 -13.30
C LEU A 99 -48.22 5.02 -14.49
N ASN A 100 -47.75 4.48 -15.61
CA ASN A 100 -48.61 4.33 -16.80
C ASN A 100 -49.65 3.25 -16.67
N ASN A 101 -49.35 2.15 -15.96
CA ASN A 101 -50.24 1.04 -15.79
C ASN A 101 -51.25 1.22 -14.65
N GLY A 102 -50.96 2.18 -13.76
CA GLY A 102 -51.79 2.46 -12.61
C GLY A 102 -52.97 3.39 -12.85
N LYS A 103 -53.24 3.73 -14.09
CA LYS A 103 -54.36 4.61 -14.44
C LYS A 103 -55.66 3.83 -14.69
#